data_3cfb86aa1c9e3fcc6ee78bc538955ed6
#
_entry.id   3cfb86aa1c9e3fcc6ee78bc538955ed6
#
_cell.length_a   1.000
_cell.length_b   1.000
_cell.length_c   1.000
_cell.angle_alpha   90.00
_cell.angle_beta   90.00
_cell.angle_gamma   90.00
#
_symmetry.space_group_name_H-M   'P 1'
#
loop_
_entity.id
_entity.type
_entity.pdbx_description
1 polymer ?
#
loop_
_entity_poly.entity_id
_entity_poly.type
_entity_poly.pdbx_seq_one_letter_code
_entity_poly.pdbx_strand_id
1 'polypeptide(L)'
;SILEYNGAAVVAMAGKDCVGIAADTRLGAEIKTIAMDFQKVFPMNNRVLCGLAGLATDVQTVHQKLEFRMNTYELEEEREMGPKVFGHMLGNMLYERRFGPYFVEPIVAGLEGPENKPYLCAMDLIGAPVFTDDFVVSGTCADNLYGTCETFYKPDQEPEDLFETLAQCLLAAVDRDAISGWGGVVHILTPTELITRKLKARQD
;
A
#
# COMPACT_ATOMS: atom_id res chain seq x y z
N SER A 1 -17.40 -11.58 -0.15
CA SER A 1 -16.38 -11.77 0.88
C SER A 1 -16.29 -10.55 1.79
N ILE A 2 -15.92 -10.74 3.06
CA ILE A 2 -15.72 -9.63 4.00
C ILE A 2 -14.58 -8.71 3.57
N LEU A 3 -13.58 -9.22 2.87
CA LEU A 3 -12.49 -8.43 2.28
C LEU A 3 -12.96 -7.50 1.16
N GLU A 4 -14.12 -7.77 0.57
CA GLU A 4 -14.71 -6.99 -0.52
C GLU A 4 -15.77 -5.99 -0.02
N TYR A 5 -16.10 -6.01 1.25
CA TYR A 5 -17.19 -5.21 1.80
C TYR A 5 -17.00 -3.69 1.60
N ASN A 6 -15.80 -3.19 1.85
CA ASN A 6 -15.50 -1.76 1.71
C ASN A 6 -14.85 -1.39 0.37
N GLY A 7 -14.23 -2.36 -0.32
CA GLY A 7 -13.48 -2.13 -1.57
C GLY A 7 -12.14 -1.45 -1.36
N ALA A 8 -11.16 -1.78 -2.18
CA ALA A 8 -9.87 -1.10 -2.22
C ALA A 8 -9.09 -1.45 -3.49
N ALA A 9 -8.22 -0.52 -3.88
CA ALA A 9 -7.20 -0.72 -4.88
C ALA A 9 -5.89 -0.15 -4.33
N VAL A 10 -4.89 -1.00 -4.13
CA VAL A 10 -3.57 -0.57 -3.65
C VAL A 10 -2.50 -1.22 -4.53
N VAL A 11 -1.54 -0.43 -4.98
CA VAL A 11 -0.44 -0.88 -5.82
C VAL A 11 0.85 -0.20 -5.41
N ALA A 12 1.94 -0.95 -5.36
CA ALA A 12 3.27 -0.39 -5.12
C ALA A 12 4.26 -0.88 -6.18
N MET A 13 5.20 -0.03 -6.55
CA MET A 13 6.22 -0.30 -7.57
C MET A 13 7.60 0.17 -7.11
N ALA A 14 8.62 -0.56 -7.54
CA ALA A 14 10.01 -0.17 -7.38
C ALA A 14 10.50 0.65 -8.57
N GLY A 15 11.18 1.75 -8.28
CA GLY A 15 11.89 2.58 -9.27
C GLY A 15 13.39 2.60 -8.98
N LYS A 16 14.09 3.53 -9.62
CA LYS A 16 15.52 3.73 -9.40
C LYS A 16 15.74 4.51 -8.10
N ASP A 17 16.28 3.85 -7.10
CA ASP A 17 16.50 4.38 -5.75
C ASP A 17 15.24 5.02 -5.12
N CYS A 18 14.07 4.57 -5.55
CA CYS A 18 12.79 5.04 -5.03
C CYS A 18 11.73 3.95 -5.05
N VAL A 19 10.68 4.14 -4.27
CA VAL A 19 9.47 3.32 -4.33
C VAL A 19 8.25 4.22 -4.44
N GLY A 20 7.22 3.72 -5.10
CA GLY A 20 5.94 4.38 -5.16
C GLY A 20 4.82 3.48 -4.67
N ILE A 21 3.81 4.06 -4.06
CA ILE A 21 2.59 3.38 -3.67
C ILE A 21 1.39 4.25 -3.99
N ALA A 22 0.37 3.66 -4.58
CA ALA A 22 -0.85 4.35 -4.94
C ALA A 22 -2.06 3.60 -4.41
N ALA A 23 -3.10 4.31 -4.04
CA ALA A 23 -4.37 3.74 -3.62
C ALA A 23 -5.54 4.61 -4.05
N ASP A 24 -6.71 3.98 -4.19
CA ASP A 24 -7.98 4.69 -4.31
C ASP A 24 -8.40 5.28 -2.96
N THR A 25 -9.41 6.14 -2.97
CA THR A 25 -9.87 6.85 -1.77
C THR A 25 -11.32 6.56 -1.40
N ARG A 26 -11.96 5.62 -2.07
CA ARG A 26 -13.35 5.25 -1.78
C ARG A 26 -13.47 4.44 -0.48
N LEU A 27 -14.43 4.82 0.35
CA LEU A 27 -14.97 3.98 1.41
C LEU A 27 -16.41 3.65 1.09
N GLY A 28 -16.73 2.36 0.92
CA GLY A 28 -18.08 1.90 0.61
C GLY A 28 -18.58 0.84 1.57
N ALA A 29 -19.90 0.62 1.55
CA ALA A 29 -20.56 -0.55 2.11
C ALA A 29 -21.17 -1.30 0.94
N GLU A 30 -20.49 -2.31 0.46
CA GLU A 30 -20.78 -2.99 -0.81
C GLU A 30 -20.81 -1.97 -1.96
N ILE A 31 -21.91 -1.86 -2.69
CA ILE A 31 -22.06 -0.92 -3.82
C ILE A 31 -22.37 0.52 -3.42
N LYS A 32 -22.68 0.77 -2.13
CA LYS A 32 -23.00 2.10 -1.62
C LYS A 32 -21.72 2.83 -1.21
N THR A 33 -21.48 4.01 -1.75
CA THR A 33 -20.36 4.86 -1.35
C THR A 33 -20.71 5.67 -0.11
N ILE A 34 -19.86 5.60 0.91
CA ILE A 34 -20.00 6.33 2.18
C ILE A 34 -19.14 7.59 2.18
N ALA A 35 -17.86 7.47 1.76
CA ALA A 35 -16.90 8.56 1.73
C ALA A 35 -15.95 8.41 0.55
N MET A 36 -15.30 9.52 0.16
CA MET A 36 -14.38 9.59 -0.98
C MET A 36 -12.99 10.11 -0.59
N ASP A 37 -12.71 10.15 0.69
CA ASP A 37 -11.47 10.67 1.28
C ASP A 37 -10.86 9.70 2.30
N PHE A 38 -11.15 8.40 2.16
CA PHE A 38 -10.66 7.38 3.08
C PHE A 38 -9.19 7.05 2.79
N GLN A 39 -8.35 7.19 3.81
CA GLN A 39 -6.92 6.91 3.70
C GLN A 39 -6.63 5.40 3.79
N LYS A 40 -5.85 4.88 2.84
CA LYS A 40 -5.43 3.47 2.78
C LYS A 40 -3.91 3.31 2.76
N VAL A 41 -3.18 4.38 2.50
CA VAL A 41 -1.71 4.41 2.54
C VAL A 41 -1.26 5.30 3.68
N PHE A 42 -0.37 4.76 4.50
CA PHE A 42 0.14 5.41 5.71
C PHE A 42 1.66 5.51 5.64
N PRO A 43 2.22 6.73 5.54
CA PRO A 43 3.65 6.93 5.78
C PRO A 43 3.95 6.62 7.25
N MET A 44 4.74 5.58 7.49
CA MET A 44 5.03 5.12 8.86
C MET A 44 6.23 5.85 9.45
N ASN A 45 7.27 6.03 8.65
CA ASN A 45 8.43 6.88 8.94
C ASN A 45 9.06 7.37 7.63
N ASN A 46 10.29 7.88 7.67
CA ASN A 46 10.97 8.41 6.48
C ASN A 46 11.40 7.33 5.47
N ARG A 47 11.29 6.06 5.83
CA ARG A 47 11.78 4.93 5.03
C ARG A 47 10.70 3.90 4.67
N VAL A 48 9.52 3.99 5.27
CA VAL A 48 8.48 2.95 5.17
C VAL A 48 7.12 3.56 4.89
N LEU A 49 6.48 3.04 3.85
CA LEU A 49 5.07 3.26 3.53
C LEU A 49 4.31 1.95 3.69
N CYS A 50 3.13 2.01 4.26
CA CYS A 50 2.25 0.86 4.43
C CYS A 50 0.90 1.13 3.77
N GLY A 51 0.50 0.27 2.84
CA GLY A 51 -0.84 0.26 2.25
C GLY A 51 -1.68 -0.85 2.87
N LEU A 52 -2.91 -0.54 3.24
CA LEU A 52 -3.84 -1.48 3.86
C LEU A 52 -5.14 -1.54 3.06
N ALA A 53 -5.39 -2.70 2.44
CA ALA A 53 -6.64 -3.01 1.76
C ALA A 53 -7.44 -4.02 2.58
N GLY A 54 -8.76 -3.94 2.56
CA GLY A 54 -9.65 -4.86 3.25
C GLY A 54 -10.73 -4.16 4.06
N LEU A 55 -11.11 -4.74 5.19
CA LEU A 55 -12.18 -4.20 6.05
C LEU A 55 -11.73 -2.91 6.75
N ALA A 56 -12.46 -1.83 6.53
CA ALA A 56 -12.06 -0.49 6.98
C ALA A 56 -11.82 -0.37 8.49
N THR A 57 -12.61 -1.05 9.31
CA THR A 57 -12.39 -1.07 10.76
C THR A 57 -11.06 -1.73 11.12
N ASP A 58 -10.69 -2.81 10.43
CA ASP A 58 -9.42 -3.50 10.65
C ASP A 58 -8.24 -2.71 10.10
N VAL A 59 -8.42 -1.95 9.01
CA VAL A 59 -7.42 -1.01 8.51
C VAL A 59 -7.03 0.00 9.60
N GLN A 60 -8.01 0.59 10.27
CA GLN A 60 -7.76 1.54 11.37
C GLN A 60 -7.07 0.87 12.55
N THR A 61 -7.55 -0.30 12.96
CA THR A 61 -7.00 -1.03 14.11
C THR A 61 -5.55 -1.45 13.87
N VAL A 62 -5.28 -2.01 12.69
CA VAL A 62 -3.93 -2.46 12.31
C VAL A 62 -2.98 -1.27 12.20
N HIS A 63 -3.40 -0.17 11.58
CA HIS A 63 -2.59 1.05 11.49
C HIS A 63 -2.21 1.57 12.88
N GLN A 64 -3.16 1.70 13.80
CA GLN A 64 -2.90 2.17 15.17
C GLN A 64 -1.92 1.26 15.93
N LYS A 65 -2.07 -0.06 15.78
CA LYS A 65 -1.16 -1.03 16.42
C LYS A 65 0.24 -0.98 15.83
N LEU A 66 0.35 -0.81 14.51
CA LEU A 66 1.65 -0.67 13.82
C LEU A 66 2.36 0.61 14.24
N GLU A 67 1.63 1.72 14.32
CA GLU A 67 2.17 3.00 14.78
C GLU A 67 2.71 2.88 16.21
N PHE A 68 1.94 2.27 17.11
CA PHE A 68 2.37 2.04 18.48
C PHE A 68 3.66 1.18 18.55
N ARG A 69 3.70 0.05 17.84
CA ARG A 69 4.86 -0.85 17.84
C ARG A 69 6.09 -0.20 17.22
N MET A 70 5.92 0.55 16.14
CA MET A 70 7.02 1.27 15.50
C MET A 70 7.58 2.35 16.41
N ASN A 71 6.74 3.16 17.03
CA ASN A 71 7.16 4.20 17.96
C ASN A 71 7.91 3.62 19.16
N THR A 72 7.42 2.52 19.71
CA THR A 72 8.10 1.81 20.80
C THR A 72 9.48 1.30 20.36
N TYR A 73 9.57 0.68 19.19
CA TYR A 73 10.86 0.21 18.66
C TYR A 73 11.86 1.34 18.47
N GLU A 74 11.44 2.45 17.86
CA GLU A 74 12.33 3.58 17.58
C GLU A 74 12.80 4.29 18.85
N LEU A 75 11.97 4.32 19.90
CA LEU A 75 12.37 4.85 21.20
C LEU A 75 13.36 3.92 21.93
N GLU A 76 13.15 2.61 21.88
CA GLU A 76 14.01 1.63 22.53
C GLU A 76 15.35 1.44 21.83
N GLU A 77 15.34 1.38 20.50
CA GLU A 77 16.52 1.11 19.68
C GLU A 77 17.30 2.38 19.29
N GLU A 78 16.72 3.56 19.50
CA GLU A 78 17.31 4.87 19.13
C GLU A 78 17.71 4.94 17.64
N ARG A 79 16.92 4.30 16.76
CA ARG A 79 17.08 4.31 15.30
C ARG A 79 15.76 4.11 14.60
N GLU A 80 15.69 4.55 13.34
CA GLU A 80 14.53 4.34 12.49
C GLU A 80 14.38 2.84 12.12
N MET A 81 13.12 2.38 12.09
CA MET A 81 12.80 1.04 11.62
C MET A 81 12.86 1.00 10.09
N GLY A 82 13.66 0.09 9.54
CA GLY A 82 13.69 -0.16 8.10
C GLY A 82 12.49 -0.99 7.61
N PRO A 83 12.23 -1.02 6.31
CA PRO A 83 11.07 -1.71 5.76
C PRO A 83 11.11 -3.22 5.97
N LYS A 84 12.26 -3.85 5.97
CA LYS A 84 12.40 -5.29 6.21
C LYS A 84 11.99 -5.67 7.63
N VAL A 85 12.45 -4.92 8.63
CA VAL A 85 12.07 -5.12 10.04
C VAL A 85 10.58 -4.84 10.23
N PHE A 86 10.07 -3.78 9.60
CA PHE A 86 8.65 -3.46 9.62
C PHE A 86 7.80 -4.60 9.03
N GLY A 87 8.22 -5.17 7.91
CA GLY A 87 7.54 -6.31 7.30
C GLY A 87 7.49 -7.53 8.23
N HIS A 88 8.57 -7.86 8.90
CA HIS A 88 8.59 -8.95 9.90
C HIS A 88 7.66 -8.65 11.08
N MET A 89 7.68 -7.45 11.60
CA MET A 89 6.79 -7.03 12.69
C MET A 89 5.32 -7.15 12.28
N LEU A 90 4.96 -6.67 11.09
CA LEU A 90 3.61 -6.75 10.55
C LEU A 90 3.17 -8.21 10.36
N GLY A 91 4.00 -9.03 9.75
CA GLY A 91 3.71 -10.45 9.55
C GLY A 91 3.46 -11.19 10.86
N ASN A 92 4.30 -10.96 11.85
CA ASN A 92 4.13 -11.54 13.19
C ASN A 92 2.84 -11.05 13.86
N MET A 93 2.52 -9.76 13.75
CA MET A 93 1.30 -9.19 14.31
C MET A 93 0.03 -9.80 13.69
N LEU A 94 0.04 -10.03 12.38
CA LEU A 94 -1.10 -10.67 11.70
C LEU A 94 -1.21 -12.15 12.09
N TYR A 95 -0.11 -12.86 12.20
CA TYR A 95 -0.12 -14.28 12.57
C TYR A 95 -0.51 -14.54 14.03
N GLU A 96 -0.32 -13.59 14.93
CA GLU A 96 -0.86 -13.64 16.31
C GLU A 96 -2.38 -13.87 16.32
N ARG A 97 -3.06 -13.45 15.26
CA ARG A 97 -4.51 -13.60 15.07
C ARG A 97 -4.88 -14.66 14.02
N ARG A 98 -4.06 -15.72 13.89
CA ARG A 98 -4.26 -16.77 12.87
C ARG A 98 -5.68 -17.35 12.85
N PHE A 99 -6.30 -17.54 14.01
CA PHE A 99 -7.62 -18.15 14.16
C PHE A 99 -8.76 -17.14 14.42
N GLY A 100 -8.49 -15.88 14.27
CA GLY A 100 -9.44 -14.76 14.33
C GLY A 100 -8.78 -13.54 13.67
N PRO A 101 -8.52 -13.60 12.35
CA PRO A 101 -7.62 -12.66 11.69
C PRO A 101 -8.23 -11.27 11.53
N TYR A 102 -7.35 -10.28 11.40
CA TYR A 102 -7.72 -9.00 10.80
C TYR A 102 -7.95 -9.20 9.31
N PHE A 103 -9.06 -8.69 8.81
CA PHE A 103 -9.39 -8.78 7.37
C PHE A 103 -8.71 -7.64 6.60
N VAL A 104 -7.39 -7.73 6.53
CA VAL A 104 -6.54 -6.80 5.76
C VAL A 104 -5.49 -7.57 4.96
N GLU A 105 -5.14 -7.03 3.82
CA GLU A 105 -4.08 -7.53 2.95
C GLU A 105 -3.07 -6.40 2.72
N PRO A 106 -2.02 -6.30 3.57
CA PRO A 106 -1.12 -5.17 3.55
C PRO A 106 -0.07 -5.24 2.45
N ILE A 107 0.37 -4.05 2.05
CA ILE A 107 1.57 -3.83 1.23
C ILE A 107 2.55 -2.98 2.04
N VAL A 108 3.81 -3.39 2.03
CA VAL A 108 4.93 -2.62 2.58
C VAL A 108 5.82 -2.19 1.43
N ALA A 109 6.08 -0.89 1.33
CA ALA A 109 7.01 -0.31 0.38
C ALA A 109 7.99 0.60 1.11
N GLY A 110 9.27 0.49 0.83
CA GLY A 110 10.27 1.30 1.50
C GLY A 110 11.65 1.21 0.87
N LEU A 111 12.59 1.91 1.49
CA LEU A 111 13.99 1.95 1.08
C LEU A 111 14.85 1.30 2.16
N GLU A 112 15.48 0.18 1.81
CA GLU A 112 16.26 -0.64 2.73
C GLU A 112 17.75 -0.30 2.68
N GLY A 113 18.36 -0.27 3.86
CA GLY A 113 19.80 -0.12 4.01
C GLY A 113 20.36 1.25 3.63
N PRO A 114 21.68 1.44 3.73
CA PRO A 114 22.33 2.69 3.37
C PRO A 114 22.36 2.96 1.87
N GLU A 115 22.19 1.92 1.06
CA GLU A 115 22.14 2.01 -0.41
C GLU A 115 20.74 2.40 -0.93
N ASN A 116 19.75 2.56 -0.03
CA ASN A 116 18.37 2.89 -0.37
C ASN A 116 17.75 1.92 -1.39
N LYS A 117 18.00 0.63 -1.20
CA LYS A 117 17.46 -0.39 -2.09
C LYS A 117 15.93 -0.46 -1.97
N PRO A 118 15.19 -0.40 -3.08
CA PRO A 118 13.74 -0.59 -3.05
C PRO A 118 13.32 -1.92 -2.43
N TYR A 119 12.36 -1.86 -1.52
CA TYR A 119 11.79 -3.02 -0.83
C TYR A 119 10.29 -3.03 -1.03
N LEU A 120 9.76 -4.13 -1.57
CA LEU A 120 8.33 -4.36 -1.75
C LEU A 120 7.93 -5.70 -1.15
N CYS A 121 6.87 -5.69 -0.37
CA CYS A 121 6.28 -6.88 0.22
C CYS A 121 4.76 -6.76 0.22
N ALA A 122 4.07 -7.83 -0.20
CA ALA A 122 2.64 -7.98 -0.02
C ALA A 122 2.37 -9.17 0.89
N MET A 123 1.34 -9.09 1.71
CA MET A 123 0.96 -10.16 2.64
C MET A 123 -0.51 -10.50 2.50
N ASP A 124 -0.85 -11.75 2.82
CA ASP A 124 -2.23 -12.15 3.05
C ASP A 124 -2.70 -11.72 4.46
N LEU A 125 -3.94 -12.04 4.80
CA LEU A 125 -4.55 -11.65 6.08
C LEU A 125 -3.89 -12.28 7.32
N ILE A 126 -3.10 -13.32 7.17
CA ILE A 126 -2.37 -13.99 8.27
C ILE A 126 -0.86 -13.75 8.21
N GLY A 127 -0.41 -12.83 7.36
CA GLY A 127 0.96 -12.38 7.33
C GLY A 127 1.93 -13.19 6.47
N ALA A 128 1.45 -14.04 5.56
CA ALA A 128 2.31 -14.75 4.62
C ALA A 128 2.87 -13.76 3.57
N PRO A 129 4.20 -13.54 3.54
CA PRO A 129 4.80 -12.50 2.72
C PRO A 129 5.12 -12.98 1.30
N VAL A 130 4.95 -12.10 0.33
CA VAL A 130 5.48 -12.21 -1.03
C VAL A 130 6.40 -11.03 -1.29
N PHE A 131 7.63 -11.31 -1.71
CA PHE A 131 8.62 -10.30 -2.05
C PHE A 131 8.79 -10.22 -3.56
N THR A 132 8.81 -9.02 -4.09
CA THR A 132 9.01 -8.78 -5.53
C THR A 132 10.00 -7.65 -5.76
N ASP A 133 10.62 -7.64 -6.94
CA ASP A 133 11.55 -6.59 -7.35
C ASP A 133 10.87 -5.55 -8.27
N ASP A 134 9.65 -5.80 -8.71
CA ASP A 134 8.93 -4.99 -9.68
C ASP A 134 7.72 -4.27 -9.05
N PHE A 135 6.62 -4.96 -8.85
CA PHE A 135 5.40 -4.40 -8.26
C PHE A 135 4.61 -5.42 -7.45
N VAL A 136 3.79 -4.91 -6.54
CA VAL A 136 2.82 -5.69 -5.76
C VAL A 136 1.47 -4.97 -5.76
N VAL A 137 0.40 -5.74 -5.70
CA VAL A 137 -0.98 -5.23 -5.72
C VAL A 137 -1.81 -5.87 -4.62
N SER A 138 -2.85 -5.17 -4.17
CA SER A 138 -3.78 -5.66 -3.16
C SER A 138 -5.16 -5.03 -3.31
N GLY A 139 -6.17 -5.67 -2.75
CA GLY A 139 -7.54 -5.19 -2.75
C GLY A 139 -8.44 -5.84 -3.80
N THR A 140 -9.67 -5.36 -3.91
CA THR A 140 -10.68 -5.89 -4.83
C THR A 140 -10.32 -5.70 -6.30
N CYS A 141 -9.50 -4.69 -6.59
CA CYS A 141 -9.03 -4.34 -7.91
C CYS A 141 -7.73 -5.07 -8.32
N ALA A 142 -7.25 -6.03 -7.54
CA ALA A 142 -5.94 -6.66 -7.73
C ALA A 142 -5.77 -7.28 -9.12
N ASP A 143 -6.76 -8.01 -9.63
CA ASP A 143 -6.66 -8.65 -10.95
C ASP A 143 -6.51 -7.62 -12.08
N ASN A 144 -7.27 -6.54 -12.02
CA ASN A 144 -7.16 -5.45 -12.99
C ASN A 144 -5.79 -4.74 -12.87
N LEU A 145 -5.32 -4.53 -11.64
CA LEU A 145 -4.01 -3.92 -11.38
C LEU A 145 -2.87 -4.80 -11.90
N TYR A 146 -2.94 -6.12 -11.75
CA TYR A 146 -1.94 -7.00 -12.36
C TYR A 146 -1.85 -6.82 -13.87
N GLY A 147 -2.99 -6.76 -14.55
CA GLY A 147 -3.03 -6.55 -15.99
C GLY A 147 -2.43 -5.22 -16.43
N THR A 148 -2.79 -4.12 -15.77
CA THR A 148 -2.27 -2.79 -16.10
C THR A 148 -0.78 -2.64 -15.76
N CYS A 149 -0.36 -3.18 -14.60
CA CYS A 149 1.04 -3.14 -14.18
C CYS A 149 1.95 -3.94 -15.12
N GLU A 150 1.54 -5.14 -15.53
CA GLU A 150 2.30 -5.92 -16.51
C GLU A 150 2.50 -5.19 -17.84
N THR A 151 1.52 -4.39 -18.24
CA THR A 151 1.57 -3.64 -19.50
C THR A 151 2.47 -2.41 -19.42
N PHE A 152 2.42 -1.66 -18.32
CA PHE A 152 3.03 -0.34 -18.22
C PHE A 152 4.31 -0.28 -17.40
N TYR A 153 4.54 -1.23 -16.50
CA TYR A 153 5.72 -1.22 -15.65
C TYR A 153 7.01 -1.37 -16.46
N LYS A 154 8.00 -0.56 -16.09
CA LYS A 154 9.38 -0.65 -16.58
C LYS A 154 10.33 -0.59 -15.38
N PRO A 155 11.42 -1.38 -15.36
CA PRO A 155 12.41 -1.31 -14.30
C PRO A 155 13.16 0.02 -14.30
N ASP A 156 13.69 0.39 -13.14
CA ASP A 156 14.58 1.55 -12.95
C ASP A 156 14.02 2.90 -13.42
N GLN A 157 12.71 3.09 -13.30
CA GLN A 157 12.08 4.38 -13.61
C GLN A 157 12.50 5.45 -12.60
N GLU A 158 12.78 6.65 -13.11
CA GLU A 158 12.97 7.83 -12.27
C GLU A 158 11.66 8.19 -11.53
N PRO A 159 11.71 8.93 -10.40
CA PRO A 159 10.53 9.20 -9.57
C PRO A 159 9.31 9.79 -10.31
N GLU A 160 9.52 10.72 -11.24
CA GLU A 160 8.41 11.31 -12.01
C GLU A 160 7.79 10.30 -12.99
N ASP A 161 8.59 9.48 -13.64
CA ASP A 161 8.10 8.44 -14.55
C ASP A 161 7.36 7.34 -13.76
N LEU A 162 7.87 6.98 -12.59
CA LEU A 162 7.22 6.03 -11.69
C LEU A 162 5.86 6.55 -11.21
N PHE A 163 5.78 7.85 -10.89
CA PHE A 163 4.51 8.49 -10.55
C PHE A 163 3.49 8.36 -11.68
N GLU A 164 3.85 8.66 -12.92
CA GLU A 164 2.95 8.55 -14.07
C GLU A 164 2.50 7.12 -14.31
N THR A 165 3.42 6.16 -14.22
CA THR A 165 3.10 4.74 -14.37
C THR A 165 2.11 4.27 -13.31
N LEU A 166 2.34 4.60 -12.05
CA LEU A 166 1.43 4.28 -10.94
C LEU A 166 0.05 4.90 -11.14
N ALA A 167 0.02 6.19 -11.52
CA ALA A 167 -1.22 6.91 -11.75
C ALA A 167 -2.05 6.26 -12.87
N GLN A 168 -1.43 5.94 -14.00
CA GLN A 168 -2.10 5.29 -15.12
C GLN A 168 -2.59 3.88 -14.78
N CYS A 169 -1.76 3.08 -14.11
CA CYS A 169 -2.14 1.73 -13.70
C CYS A 169 -3.34 1.74 -12.75
N LEU A 170 -3.31 2.63 -11.74
CA LEU A 170 -4.40 2.75 -10.78
C LEU A 170 -5.69 3.21 -11.45
N LEU A 171 -5.66 4.31 -12.21
CA LEU A 171 -6.86 4.88 -12.82
C LEU A 171 -7.50 3.93 -13.84
N ALA A 172 -6.70 3.28 -14.68
CA ALA A 172 -7.21 2.31 -15.64
C ALA A 172 -7.84 1.08 -14.97
N ALA A 173 -7.24 0.61 -13.86
CA ALA A 173 -7.72 -0.54 -13.14
C ALA A 173 -9.04 -0.27 -12.40
N VAL A 174 -9.15 0.86 -11.69
CA VAL A 174 -10.36 1.20 -10.92
C VAL A 174 -11.56 1.51 -11.79
N ASP A 175 -11.37 1.92 -13.04
CA ASP A 175 -12.47 2.11 -14.00
C ASP A 175 -13.24 0.81 -14.32
N ARG A 176 -12.65 -0.33 -14.02
CA ARG A 176 -13.25 -1.66 -14.22
C ARG A 176 -13.56 -2.40 -12.92
N ASP A 177 -13.49 -1.72 -11.78
CA ASP A 177 -13.90 -2.25 -10.48
C ASP A 177 -15.09 -1.44 -9.93
N ALA A 178 -16.16 -2.15 -9.55
CA ALA A 178 -17.38 -1.52 -9.07
C ALA A 178 -17.25 -0.89 -7.68
N ILE A 179 -16.32 -1.37 -6.86
CA ILE A 179 -16.24 -1.01 -5.43
C ILE A 179 -14.94 -0.31 -5.03
N SER A 180 -14.13 0.08 -5.99
CA SER A 180 -12.97 0.96 -5.80
C SER A 180 -13.02 2.16 -6.74
N GLY A 181 -12.24 3.19 -6.46
CA GLY A 181 -12.18 4.41 -7.25
C GLY A 181 -12.49 5.68 -6.48
N TRP A 182 -13.28 6.59 -7.07
CA TRP A 182 -13.68 7.88 -6.48
C TRP A 182 -12.49 8.76 -6.07
N GLY A 183 -11.40 8.66 -6.79
CA GLY A 183 -10.15 9.37 -6.54
C GLY A 183 -8.99 8.42 -6.30
N GLY A 184 -7.80 8.99 -6.25
CA GLY A 184 -6.57 8.28 -5.99
C GLY A 184 -5.50 9.18 -5.39
N VAL A 185 -4.57 8.57 -4.69
CA VAL A 185 -3.40 9.24 -4.11
C VAL A 185 -2.17 8.42 -4.46
N VAL A 186 -1.12 9.10 -4.90
CA VAL A 186 0.18 8.48 -5.17
C VAL A 186 1.23 9.08 -4.24
N HIS A 187 2.00 8.20 -3.61
CA HIS A 187 3.14 8.55 -2.78
C HIS A 187 4.41 8.03 -3.45
N ILE A 188 5.38 8.89 -3.64
CA ILE A 188 6.73 8.52 -4.12
C ILE A 188 7.72 8.81 -3.00
N LEU A 189 8.39 7.78 -2.53
CA LEU A 189 9.42 7.88 -1.51
C LEU A 189 10.80 7.81 -2.17
N THR A 190 11.57 8.88 -2.00
CA THR A 190 12.97 8.96 -2.39
C THR A 190 13.86 8.99 -1.14
N PRO A 191 15.19 8.85 -1.27
CA PRO A 191 16.08 8.98 -0.11
C PRO A 191 15.99 10.30 0.64
N THR A 192 15.50 11.36 -0.01
CA THR A 192 15.51 12.74 0.52
C THR A 192 14.13 13.27 0.88
N GLU A 193 13.07 12.76 0.27
CA GLU A 193 11.72 13.30 0.43
C GLU A 193 10.62 12.29 0.15
N LEU A 194 9.44 12.58 0.68
CA LEU A 194 8.18 11.92 0.33
C LEU A 194 7.31 12.89 -0.47
N ILE A 195 6.99 12.51 -1.70
CA ILE A 195 6.11 13.28 -2.58
C ILE A 195 4.74 12.63 -2.57
N THR A 196 3.71 13.41 -2.21
CA THR A 196 2.32 12.94 -2.18
C THR A 196 1.47 13.79 -3.12
N ARG A 197 0.77 13.14 -4.07
CA ARG A 197 -0.09 13.81 -5.03
C ARG A 197 -1.46 13.14 -5.11
N LYS A 198 -2.51 13.96 -5.07
CA LYS A 198 -3.87 13.50 -5.34
C LYS A 198 -4.11 13.47 -6.84
N LEU A 199 -4.75 12.40 -7.31
CA LEU A 199 -5.10 12.22 -8.71
C LEU A 199 -6.49 12.79 -8.98
N LYS A 200 -6.64 13.46 -10.14
CA LYS A 200 -7.94 13.80 -10.70
C LYS A 200 -8.45 12.59 -11.48
N ALA A 201 -9.55 12.01 -11.01
CA ALA A 201 -10.12 10.79 -11.57
C ALA A 201 -11.59 10.97 -11.90
N ARG A 202 -12.13 10.04 -12.69
CA ARG A 202 -13.58 9.92 -12.87
C ARG A 202 -14.24 9.66 -11.52
N GLN A 203 -15.47 10.19 -11.36
CA GLN A 203 -16.25 10.10 -10.12
C GLN A 203 -17.47 9.17 -10.29
N ASP A 204 -17.36 8.17 -11.14
CA ASP A 204 -18.43 7.22 -11.45
C ASP A 204 -18.05 5.73 -11.19
#